data_28fc1f70fcd46353ecba94e57da79b6c
#
_entry.id   28fc1f70fcd46353ecba94e57da79b6c
#
_cell.length_a   1.000
_cell.length_b   1.000
_cell.length_c   1.000
_cell.angle_alpha   90.00
_cell.angle_beta   90.00
_cell.angle_gamma   90.00
#
_symmetry.space_group_name_H-M   'P 1'
#
loop_
_entity.id
_entity.type
_entity.pdbx_description
1 polymer ?
#
loop_
_entity_poly.entity_id
_entity_poly.type
_entity_poly.pdbx_seq_one_letter_code
_entity_poly.pdbx_strand_id
1 'polypeptide(L)' 'MKYIFHFSIIGAADTLATVDEDYPDNRLNDAKCDRQGRLWCGTMGFDKQMKVLTPHVGSLYSYTAGQLQSYTI' A
#
# COMPACT_ATOMS: atom_id res chain seq x y z
N MET A 1 -2.29 -6.93 7.20
CA MET A 1 -2.41 -5.47 7.24
C MET A 1 -1.13 -4.84 6.72
N LYS A 2 -1.23 -3.86 5.85
CA LYS A 2 -0.08 -3.18 5.25
C LYS A 2 -0.11 -1.72 5.65
N TYR A 3 1.07 -1.14 5.81
CA TYR A 3 1.21 0.23 6.30
C TYR A 3 1.95 1.09 5.29
N ILE A 4 1.46 2.30 5.11
CA ILE A 4 2.17 3.35 4.36
C ILE A 4 2.82 4.25 5.39
N PHE A 5 4.15 4.39 5.33
CA PHE A 5 4.92 5.14 6.31
C PHE A 5 5.42 6.46 5.77
N HIS A 6 5.49 7.43 6.66
CA HIS A 6 6.18 8.70 6.45
C HIS A 6 7.37 8.77 7.41
N PHE A 7 8.55 9.11 6.89
CA PHE A 7 9.74 9.31 7.70
C PHE A 7 10.04 10.79 7.85
N SER A 8 10.12 11.26 9.08
CA SER A 8 10.50 12.64 9.36
C SER A 8 12.02 12.78 9.38
N ILE A 9 12.50 14.04 9.32
CA ILE A 9 13.94 14.32 9.39
C ILE A 9 14.55 13.99 10.74
N ILE A 10 13.74 13.82 11.78
CA ILE A 10 14.23 13.39 13.09
C ILE A 10 14.24 11.87 13.23
N GLY A 11 13.96 11.16 12.16
CA GLY A 11 14.08 9.71 12.13
C GLY A 11 12.90 8.91 12.61
N ALA A 12 11.83 9.56 13.05
CA ALA A 12 10.62 8.85 13.45
C ALA A 12 9.81 8.42 12.22
N ALA A 13 9.22 7.23 12.28
CA ALA A 13 8.33 6.73 11.24
C ALA A 13 6.90 6.75 11.75
N ASP A 14 6.03 7.42 11.01
CA ASP A 14 4.61 7.48 11.33
C ASP A 14 3.81 6.73 10.27
N THR A 15 2.80 5.99 10.72
CA THR A 15 1.90 5.31 9.80
C THR A 15 0.89 6.32 9.27
N LEU A 16 0.86 6.52 7.95
CA LEU A 16 -0.09 7.42 7.30
C LEU A 16 -1.44 6.73 7.05
N ALA A 17 -1.41 5.46 6.69
CA ALA A 17 -2.61 4.71 6.34
C ALA A 17 -2.31 3.21 6.40
N THR A 18 -3.38 2.41 6.46
CA THR A 18 -3.29 0.95 6.36
C THR A 18 -4.09 0.50 5.15
N VAL A 19 -3.58 -0.51 4.46
CA VAL A 19 -4.20 -1.04 3.24
C VAL A 19 -4.32 -2.56 3.36
N ASP A 20 -5.22 -3.15 2.57
CA ASP A 20 -5.44 -4.60 2.47
C ASP A 20 -5.68 -5.25 3.83
N GLU A 21 -6.53 -4.64 4.66
CA GLU A 21 -6.82 -5.20 5.98
C GLU A 21 -7.49 -6.57 5.90
N ASP A 22 -8.26 -6.80 4.84
CA ASP A 22 -8.94 -8.08 4.61
C ASP A 22 -8.02 -9.14 3.98
N TYR A 23 -6.80 -8.77 3.61
CA TYR A 23 -5.86 -9.65 2.94
C TYR A 23 -4.49 -9.55 3.62
N PRO A 24 -4.34 -10.13 4.82
CA PRO A 24 -3.13 -9.92 5.62
C PRO A 24 -1.86 -10.44 4.99
N ASP A 25 -1.95 -11.41 4.08
CA ASP A 25 -0.77 -11.96 3.42
C ASP A 25 -0.39 -11.21 2.15
N ASN A 26 -1.21 -10.26 1.69
CA ASN A 26 -0.86 -9.43 0.54
C ASN A 26 0.37 -8.60 0.85
N ARG A 27 1.10 -8.24 -0.20
CA ARG A 27 2.32 -7.44 -0.10
C ARG A 27 2.16 -6.11 -0.79
N LEU A 28 2.82 -5.10 -0.24
CA LEU A 28 3.00 -3.85 -0.97
C LEU A 28 3.94 -4.07 -2.13
N ASN A 29 3.64 -3.44 -3.24
CA ASN A 29 4.46 -3.43 -4.43
C ASN A 29 5.16 -2.07 -4.54
N ASP A 30 5.28 -1.51 -5.72
CA ASP A 30 5.92 -0.22 -5.91
C ASP A 30 5.07 0.93 -5.38
N ALA A 31 5.76 2.00 -4.98
CA ALA A 31 5.12 3.24 -4.58
C ALA A 31 5.82 4.40 -5.27
N LYS A 32 5.06 5.41 -5.70
CA LYS A 32 5.59 6.56 -6.40
C LYS A 32 4.67 7.76 -6.22
N CYS A 33 5.28 8.95 -6.07
CA CYS A 33 4.51 10.19 -6.04
C CYS A 33 4.33 10.74 -7.46
N ASP A 34 3.15 11.27 -7.74
CA ASP A 34 2.90 11.95 -9.01
C ASP A 34 3.26 13.43 -8.90
N ARG A 35 3.03 14.18 -9.99
CA ARG A 35 3.39 15.61 -10.04
C ARG A 35 2.53 16.46 -9.12
N GLN A 36 1.36 15.99 -8.74
CA GLN A 36 0.49 16.70 -7.83
C GLN A 36 0.77 16.33 -6.36
N GLY A 37 1.77 15.53 -6.10
CA GLY A 37 2.15 15.14 -4.75
C GLY A 37 1.31 14.01 -4.17
N ARG A 38 0.56 13.28 -5.00
CA ARG A 38 -0.18 12.11 -4.55
C ARG A 38 0.73 10.90 -4.56
N LEU A 39 0.70 10.15 -3.46
CA LEU A 39 1.43 8.89 -3.38
C LEU A 39 0.56 7.78 -3.95
N TRP A 40 1.10 7.05 -4.91
CA TRP A 40 0.45 5.88 -5.50
C TRP A 40 1.19 4.65 -5.07
N CYS A 41 0.47 3.65 -4.58
CA CYS A 41 1.07 2.36 -4.26
C CYS A 41 0.12 1.24 -4.62
N GLY A 42 0.70 0.13 -5.04
CA GLY A 42 -0.04 -1.07 -5.37
C GLY A 42 0.21 -2.16 -4.34
N THR A 43 -0.72 -3.08 -4.25
CA THR A 43 -0.53 -4.31 -3.50
C THR A 43 -0.62 -5.48 -4.45
N MET A 44 -0.08 -6.62 -4.03
CA MET A 44 -0.16 -7.85 -4.80
C MET A 44 -0.66 -8.96 -3.88
N GLY A 45 -1.46 -9.86 -4.44
CA GLY A 45 -1.90 -11.04 -3.73
C GLY A 45 -0.75 -12.00 -3.52
N PHE A 46 -0.70 -12.61 -2.36
CA PHE A 46 0.35 -13.57 -2.04
C PHE A 46 -0.22 -14.69 -1.19
N ASP A 47 0.10 -15.93 -1.55
CA ASP A 47 -0.22 -17.08 -0.72
C ASP A 47 1.01 -17.44 0.10
N LYS A 48 0.94 -17.20 1.39
CA LYS A 48 2.06 -17.37 2.29
C LYS A 48 2.49 -18.83 2.41
N GLN A 49 1.52 -19.75 2.35
CA GLN A 49 1.82 -21.18 2.48
C GLN A 49 2.47 -21.74 1.23
N MET A 50 1.97 -21.37 0.09
CA MET A 50 2.51 -21.85 -1.19
C MET A 50 3.63 -20.96 -1.73
N LYS A 51 3.82 -19.78 -1.15
CA LYS A 51 4.85 -18.80 -1.54
C LYS A 51 4.74 -18.41 -3.00
N VAL A 52 3.52 -18.21 -3.45
CA VAL A 52 3.22 -17.81 -4.82
C VAL A 52 2.30 -16.61 -4.82
N LEU A 53 2.30 -15.87 -5.94
CA LEU A 53 1.40 -14.74 -6.11
C LEU A 53 -0.02 -15.23 -6.34
N THR A 54 -0.98 -14.55 -5.75
CA THR A 54 -2.39 -14.84 -5.94
C THR A 54 -2.97 -13.80 -6.88
N PRO A 55 -3.54 -14.21 -8.04
CA PRO A 55 -4.07 -13.25 -9.01
C PRO A 55 -5.35 -12.58 -8.51
N HIS A 56 -5.58 -11.35 -8.99
CA HIS A 56 -6.84 -10.61 -8.84
C HIS A 56 -7.24 -10.25 -7.41
N VAL A 57 -6.30 -10.24 -6.47
CA VAL A 57 -6.59 -9.80 -5.09
C VAL A 57 -5.76 -8.61 -4.66
N GLY A 58 -4.97 -8.05 -5.57
CA GLY A 58 -4.24 -6.80 -5.30
C GLY A 58 -5.09 -5.58 -5.61
N SER A 59 -4.65 -4.44 -5.13
CA SER A 59 -5.36 -3.17 -5.32
C SER A 59 -4.37 -2.05 -5.59
N LEU A 60 -4.87 -0.97 -6.18
CA LEU A 60 -4.13 0.27 -6.35
C LEU A 60 -4.69 1.30 -5.38
N TYR A 61 -3.80 2.00 -4.70
CA TYR A 61 -4.17 3.03 -3.74
C TYR A 61 -3.51 4.36 -4.08
N SER A 62 -4.21 5.45 -3.80
CA SER A 62 -3.60 6.78 -3.77
C SER A 62 -3.81 7.42 -2.41
N TYR A 63 -2.83 8.19 -1.98
CA TYR A 63 -2.87 8.89 -0.71
C TYR A 63 -2.49 10.35 -0.89
N THR A 64 -3.36 11.24 -0.44
CA THR A 64 -3.15 12.69 -0.53
C THR A 64 -3.76 13.37 0.68
N ALA A 65 -2.97 14.19 1.39
CA ALA A 65 -3.48 15.06 2.44
C ALA A 65 -4.37 14.33 3.46
N GLY A 66 -3.94 13.15 3.88
CA GLY A 66 -4.67 12.37 4.87
C GLY A 66 -5.81 11.52 4.32
N GLN A 67 -6.01 11.51 3.00
CA GLN A 67 -7.08 10.74 2.37
C GLN A 67 -6.53 9.60 1.54
N LEU A 68 -7.01 8.40 1.83
CA LEU A 68 -6.67 7.19 1.11
C LEU A 68 -7.82 6.82 0.18
N GLN A 69 -7.51 6.54 -1.09
CA GLN A 69 -8.48 6.02 -2.04
C GLN A 69 -8.01 4.70 -2.60
N SER A 70 -8.93 3.75 -2.77
CA SER A 70 -8.64 2.48 -3.39
C SER A 70 -9.31 2.39 -4.76
N TYR A 71 -8.64 1.68 -5.66
CA TYR A 71 -9.13 1.48 -7.02
C TYR A 71 -9.16 -0.01 -7.33
N THR A 72 -10.26 -0.48 -7.89
CA THR A 72 -10.36 -1.87 -8.34
C THR A 72 -9.60 -2.04 -9.65
N ILE A 73 -8.77 -3.06 -9.68
CA ILE A 73 -7.99 -3.36 -10.87
C ILE A 73 -8.64 -4.53 -11.62
#